data_567cce2d64e720f7bda134d764e11aeb
#
_entry.id   567cce2d64e720f7bda134d764e11aeb
#
_cell.length_a   1.000
_cell.length_b   1.000
_cell.length_c   1.000
_cell.angle_alpha   90.00
_cell.angle_beta   90.00
_cell.angle_gamma   90.00
#
_symmetry.space_group_name_H-M   'P 1'
#
loop_
_entity.id
_entity.type
_entity.pdbx_description
1 polymer ?
#
loop_
_entity_poly.entity_id
_entity_poly.type
_entity_poly.pdbx_seq_one_letter_code
_entity_poly.pdbx_strand_id
1 'polypeptide(L)'
;MKLFIALAFCALTFSQSPDLLNPGAPLRGISPRELELFRSGLDDFSEVETAEDGLGPAYNGTSCASCHSIPAIGGITAMTEVHAAYVDEQGKFHALDGGTLRHLFSIPNHRCQVQVPENANVIARRMPLPLFGDGLIEAISDDTIEAAADPDDRNGDGISGRVGWVNDLEDGRRRAGRFGWKSQHATLLSFGADAYRNEMGITNELLPNEFALGIAEATMRECSPKRSMEDVRDRRTGMRGIDQFANFMRFLAPIERAPLNAEAKQGESLFEEIGCATCHTPRMVTASNANPVFDRKAVALYSDLLLHDVGTGDGIEQAAAEANEIRTPPLWGLRLRRPLMHDGGSQTLDHAIRRHAGEAERSKANYETLGSRRDWLIAFLMSL
;
A
#
# COMPACT_ATOMS: atom_id res chain seq x y z
N MET A 1 -20.04 -56.08 50.21
CA MET A 1 -19.03 -54.98 50.22
C MET A 1 -18.87 -54.54 48.78
N LYS A 2 -19.60 -53.48 48.37
CA LYS A 2 -19.60 -52.97 46.97
C LYS A 2 -18.61 -51.82 46.94
N LEU A 3 -17.55 -51.98 46.15
CA LEU A 3 -16.52 -50.95 45.90
C LEU A 3 -17.02 -49.95 44.81
N PHE A 4 -17.22 -48.70 45.17
CA PHE A 4 -17.50 -47.64 44.21
C PHE A 4 -16.17 -47.01 43.79
N ILE A 5 -15.80 -47.17 42.53
CA ILE A 5 -14.68 -46.46 41.91
C ILE A 5 -15.23 -45.14 41.36
N ALA A 6 -14.84 -44.00 41.96
CA ALA A 6 -15.15 -42.69 41.43
C ALA A 6 -14.11 -42.33 40.37
N LEU A 7 -14.54 -42.25 39.08
CA LEU A 7 -13.75 -41.71 37.98
C LEU A 7 -13.80 -40.17 38.05
N ALA A 8 -12.68 -39.56 38.41
CA ALA A 8 -12.50 -38.12 38.29
C ALA A 8 -12.26 -37.74 36.81
N PHE A 9 -13.25 -37.12 36.17
CA PHE A 9 -13.08 -36.48 34.89
C PHE A 9 -12.30 -35.18 35.06
N CYS A 10 -11.02 -35.18 34.68
CA CYS A 10 -10.21 -33.96 34.53
C CYS A 10 -10.62 -33.26 33.24
N ALA A 11 -11.45 -32.23 33.32
CA ALA A 11 -11.80 -31.40 32.17
C ALA A 11 -10.56 -30.56 31.82
N LEU A 12 -9.82 -30.97 30.81
CA LEU A 12 -8.81 -30.13 30.14
C LEU A 12 -9.54 -28.98 29.44
N THR A 13 -9.55 -27.82 30.06
CA THR A 13 -9.93 -26.58 29.39
C THR A 13 -8.82 -26.23 28.41
N PHE A 14 -9.01 -26.61 27.15
CA PHE A 14 -8.23 -26.02 26.06
C PHE A 14 -8.58 -24.52 26.00
N SER A 15 -7.66 -23.70 26.46
CA SER A 15 -7.69 -22.26 26.13
C SER A 15 -7.50 -22.18 24.62
N GLN A 16 -8.58 -21.99 23.87
CA GLN A 16 -8.49 -21.66 22.45
C GLN A 16 -7.83 -20.28 22.37
N SER A 17 -6.62 -20.23 21.81
CA SER A 17 -6.06 -18.98 21.32
C SER A 17 -7.09 -18.39 20.35
N PRO A 18 -7.36 -17.07 20.40
CA PRO A 18 -8.27 -16.48 19.44
C PRO A 18 -7.77 -16.83 18.03
N ASP A 19 -8.63 -17.47 17.23
CA ASP A 19 -8.28 -17.80 15.85
C ASP A 19 -7.98 -16.51 15.10
N LEU A 20 -6.72 -16.36 14.66
CA LEU A 20 -6.32 -15.23 13.80
C LEU A 20 -7.09 -15.31 12.49
N LEU A 21 -7.48 -14.15 11.95
CA LEU A 21 -8.07 -14.09 10.61
C LEU A 21 -7.06 -14.58 9.58
N ASN A 22 -7.54 -15.40 8.65
CA ASN A 22 -6.74 -15.74 7.49
C ASN A 22 -6.48 -14.51 6.63
N PRO A 23 -5.29 -14.36 6.04
CA PRO A 23 -5.04 -13.33 5.04
C PRO A 23 -6.12 -13.36 3.94
N GLY A 24 -6.59 -12.18 3.52
CA GLY A 24 -7.68 -12.06 2.55
C GLY A 24 -9.10 -12.14 3.13
N ALA A 25 -9.24 -12.34 4.44
CA ALA A 25 -10.55 -12.31 5.09
C ALA A 25 -11.14 -10.89 5.14
N PRO A 26 -12.48 -10.75 5.16
CA PRO A 26 -13.12 -9.45 5.38
C PRO A 26 -12.97 -8.99 6.84
N LEU A 27 -13.10 -7.66 7.06
CA LEU A 27 -13.13 -7.06 8.39
C LEU A 27 -14.19 -7.73 9.28
N ARG A 28 -13.86 -7.96 10.54
CA ARG A 28 -14.80 -8.45 11.55
C ARG A 28 -15.88 -7.41 11.83
N GLY A 29 -17.12 -7.86 11.93
CA GLY A 29 -18.26 -7.02 12.32
C GLY A 29 -18.91 -6.25 11.18
N ILE A 30 -18.53 -6.47 9.93
CA ILE A 30 -19.25 -5.95 8.77
C ILE A 30 -20.64 -6.56 8.66
N SER A 31 -21.59 -5.80 8.14
CA SER A 31 -22.95 -6.25 7.87
C SER A 31 -23.02 -7.24 6.70
N PRO A 32 -24.13 -8.01 6.56
CA PRO A 32 -24.32 -8.87 5.40
C PRO A 32 -24.22 -8.15 4.06
N ARG A 33 -24.69 -6.90 3.98
CA ARG A 33 -24.58 -6.07 2.78
C ARG A 33 -23.13 -5.72 2.46
N GLU A 34 -22.35 -5.34 3.46
CA GLU A 34 -20.92 -5.02 3.29
C GLU A 34 -20.11 -6.27 2.92
N LEU A 35 -20.48 -7.43 3.44
CA LEU A 35 -19.87 -8.70 3.04
C LEU A 35 -20.19 -9.02 1.57
N GLU A 36 -21.38 -8.69 1.08
CA GLU A 36 -21.73 -8.81 -0.34
C GLU A 36 -20.90 -7.86 -1.20
N LEU A 37 -20.73 -6.58 -0.78
CA LEU A 37 -19.88 -5.62 -1.45
C LEU A 37 -18.41 -6.07 -1.49
N PHE A 38 -17.90 -6.58 -0.38
CA PHE A 38 -16.55 -7.17 -0.32
C PHE A 38 -16.37 -8.30 -1.31
N ARG A 39 -17.33 -9.23 -1.40
CA ARG A 39 -17.25 -10.39 -2.31
C ARG A 39 -17.34 -9.99 -3.77
N SER A 40 -18.29 -9.11 -4.10
CA SER A 40 -18.42 -8.59 -5.46
C SER A 40 -17.15 -7.87 -5.89
N GLY A 41 -16.59 -7.02 -5.00
CA GLY A 41 -15.34 -6.33 -5.28
C GLY A 41 -14.12 -7.27 -5.36
N LEU A 42 -14.11 -8.39 -4.62
CA LEU A 42 -13.08 -9.42 -4.75
C LEU A 42 -13.15 -10.14 -6.10
N ASP A 43 -14.37 -10.41 -6.59
CA ASP A 43 -14.59 -11.02 -7.90
C ASP A 43 -14.03 -10.10 -8.99
N ASP A 44 -14.43 -8.81 -9.02
CA ASP A 44 -13.93 -7.81 -9.98
C ASP A 44 -12.39 -7.61 -9.86
N PHE A 45 -11.86 -7.53 -8.65
CA PHE A 45 -10.42 -7.37 -8.41
C PHE A 45 -9.59 -8.56 -8.94
N SER A 46 -10.19 -9.71 -9.03
CA SER A 46 -9.57 -10.97 -9.48
C SER A 46 -9.86 -11.27 -10.95
N GLU A 47 -10.75 -10.53 -11.60
CA GLU A 47 -11.10 -10.71 -13.00
C GLU A 47 -9.89 -10.52 -13.91
N VAL A 48 -9.85 -11.29 -14.99
CA VAL A 48 -8.79 -11.19 -16.00
C VAL A 48 -9.34 -10.48 -17.21
N GLU A 49 -8.91 -9.24 -17.37
CA GLU A 49 -9.34 -8.37 -18.45
C GLU A 49 -8.72 -8.72 -19.80
N THR A 50 -9.47 -8.53 -20.85
CA THR A 50 -9.06 -8.68 -22.24
C THR A 50 -9.17 -7.35 -23.00
N ALA A 51 -8.65 -7.31 -24.22
CA ALA A 51 -8.83 -6.14 -25.09
C ALA A 51 -10.30 -5.85 -25.42
N GLU A 52 -11.18 -6.86 -25.35
CA GLU A 52 -12.63 -6.70 -25.54
C GLU A 52 -13.30 -6.03 -24.35
N ASP A 53 -12.73 -6.25 -23.17
CA ASP A 53 -13.16 -5.66 -21.89
C ASP A 53 -12.57 -4.25 -21.67
N GLY A 54 -11.64 -3.81 -22.52
CA GLY A 54 -11.04 -2.47 -22.46
C GLY A 54 -9.57 -2.44 -22.07
N LEU A 55 -8.92 -3.61 -21.85
CA LEU A 55 -7.50 -3.70 -21.50
C LEU A 55 -6.61 -2.99 -22.52
N GLY A 56 -5.70 -2.17 -22.03
CA GLY A 56 -4.69 -1.52 -22.86
C GLY A 56 -5.14 -0.21 -23.49
N PRO A 57 -4.38 0.31 -24.48
CA PRO A 57 -3.43 -0.40 -25.36
C PRO A 57 -2.10 -0.80 -24.74
N ALA A 58 -1.67 -0.16 -23.64
CA ALA A 58 -0.45 -0.47 -22.89
C ALA A 58 -0.82 -0.82 -21.46
N TYR A 59 -0.17 -1.84 -20.86
CA TYR A 59 -0.53 -2.34 -19.54
C TYR A 59 0.64 -3.06 -18.86
N ASN A 60 0.54 -3.29 -17.56
CA ASN A 60 1.49 -4.06 -16.75
C ASN A 60 0.91 -5.41 -16.31
N GLY A 61 -0.39 -5.51 -16.15
CA GLY A 61 -1.09 -6.71 -15.75
C GLY A 61 -2.49 -6.77 -16.36
N THR A 62 -3.08 -7.96 -16.39
CA THR A 62 -4.43 -8.21 -16.88
C THR A 62 -5.45 -8.40 -15.77
N SER A 63 -5.04 -8.22 -14.50
CA SER A 63 -5.86 -8.34 -13.30
C SER A 63 -5.12 -7.65 -12.15
N CYS A 64 -5.83 -7.02 -11.22
CA CYS A 64 -5.23 -6.49 -10.00
C CYS A 64 -4.55 -7.60 -9.18
N ALA A 65 -5.13 -8.81 -9.18
CA ALA A 65 -4.57 -9.98 -8.54
C ALA A 65 -3.22 -10.43 -9.11
N SER A 66 -2.84 -10.02 -10.33
CA SER A 66 -1.53 -10.32 -10.92
C SER A 66 -0.38 -9.79 -10.05
N CYS A 67 -0.57 -8.62 -9.42
CA CYS A 67 0.41 -8.01 -8.53
C CYS A 67 0.04 -8.17 -7.05
N HIS A 68 -1.23 -8.40 -6.72
CA HIS A 68 -1.75 -8.40 -5.35
C HIS A 68 -2.36 -9.75 -4.94
N SER A 69 -1.56 -10.86 -4.88
CA SER A 69 -2.11 -12.19 -4.59
C SER A 69 -1.40 -13.02 -3.53
N ILE A 70 -0.30 -12.58 -2.92
CA ILE A 70 0.44 -13.36 -1.92
C ILE A 70 0.52 -12.59 -0.60
N PRO A 71 0.13 -13.22 0.54
CA PRO A 71 -0.29 -14.61 0.76
C PRO A 71 -1.74 -14.92 0.36
N ALA A 72 -2.51 -13.91 0.03
CA ALA A 72 -3.89 -13.96 -0.45
C ALA A 72 -4.16 -12.75 -1.35
N ILE A 73 -5.32 -12.70 -2.02
CA ILE A 73 -5.75 -11.52 -2.79
C ILE A 73 -5.76 -10.28 -1.87
N GLY A 74 -5.17 -9.20 -2.35
CA GLY A 74 -4.85 -8.00 -1.56
C GLY A 74 -3.42 -7.98 -1.00
N GLY A 75 -2.62 -9.03 -1.23
CA GLY A 75 -1.21 -9.10 -0.83
C GLY A 75 -0.25 -8.45 -1.82
N ILE A 76 0.90 -9.09 -2.05
CA ILE A 76 1.92 -8.64 -3.03
C ILE A 76 2.41 -9.81 -3.88
N THR A 77 3.04 -9.52 -5.00
CA THR A 77 3.89 -10.46 -5.73
C THR A 77 5.29 -9.86 -5.92
N ALA A 78 6.17 -10.56 -6.62
CA ALA A 78 7.49 -10.04 -6.96
C ALA A 78 7.49 -9.16 -8.24
N MET A 79 6.35 -8.91 -8.84
CA MET A 79 6.22 -7.99 -9.97
C MET A 79 6.45 -6.55 -9.48
N THR A 80 7.29 -5.81 -10.19
CA THR A 80 7.59 -4.43 -9.86
C THR A 80 7.12 -3.52 -10.98
N GLU A 81 6.51 -2.40 -10.63
CA GLU A 81 6.41 -1.26 -11.51
C GLU A 81 7.80 -0.73 -11.87
N VAL A 82 7.94 -0.24 -13.08
CA VAL A 82 9.16 0.44 -13.53
C VAL A 82 8.81 1.87 -13.89
N HIS A 83 9.48 2.82 -13.26
CA HIS A 83 9.36 4.24 -13.58
C HIS A 83 10.61 4.72 -14.29
N ALA A 84 10.45 5.65 -15.23
CA ALA A 84 11.55 6.31 -15.91
C ALA A 84 11.29 7.83 -15.97
N ALA A 85 12.36 8.60 -15.81
CA ALA A 85 12.31 10.05 -15.86
C ALA A 85 13.64 10.62 -16.40
N TYR A 86 13.68 11.91 -16.58
CA TYR A 86 14.86 12.65 -16.95
C TYR A 86 15.19 13.69 -15.87
N VAL A 87 16.44 13.71 -15.43
CA VAL A 87 16.98 14.78 -14.59
C VAL A 87 18.02 15.52 -15.41
N ASP A 88 17.88 16.85 -15.54
CA ASP A 88 18.79 17.68 -16.33
C ASP A 88 20.12 17.92 -15.60
N GLU A 89 21.06 18.62 -16.28
CA GLU A 89 22.36 18.94 -15.74
C GLU A 89 22.32 19.87 -14.51
N GLN A 90 21.20 20.55 -14.29
CA GLN A 90 20.95 21.39 -13.12
C GLN A 90 20.32 20.60 -11.96
N GLY A 91 20.06 19.30 -12.14
CA GLY A 91 19.43 18.41 -11.15
C GLY A 91 17.92 18.54 -11.09
N LYS A 92 17.28 19.20 -12.08
CA LYS A 92 15.85 19.37 -12.12
C LYS A 92 15.17 18.13 -12.72
N PHE A 93 14.15 17.63 -12.04
CA PHE A 93 13.32 16.52 -12.49
C PHE A 93 12.37 16.94 -13.62
N HIS A 94 12.22 16.06 -14.60
CA HIS A 94 11.29 16.18 -15.71
C HIS A 94 10.58 14.84 -15.94
N ALA A 95 9.26 14.84 -15.84
CA ALA A 95 8.48 13.73 -16.34
C ALA A 95 8.64 13.65 -17.85
N LEU A 96 8.60 12.44 -18.37
CA LEU A 96 8.65 12.19 -19.82
C LEU A 96 7.25 12.28 -20.43
N ASP A 97 7.15 12.34 -21.76
CA ASP A 97 5.86 12.23 -22.44
C ASP A 97 5.14 10.95 -21.98
N GLY A 98 3.87 11.07 -21.62
CA GLY A 98 3.08 9.97 -21.08
C GLY A 98 3.38 9.62 -19.62
N GLY A 99 4.10 10.48 -18.87
CA GLY A 99 4.36 10.31 -17.43
C GLY A 99 5.65 9.57 -17.12
N THR A 100 5.70 8.85 -16.01
CA THR A 100 6.89 8.12 -15.56
C THR A 100 6.75 6.60 -15.60
N LEU A 101 5.52 6.07 -15.55
CA LEU A 101 5.27 4.64 -15.49
C LEU A 101 5.52 3.98 -16.85
N ARG A 102 6.43 3.00 -16.86
CA ARG A 102 6.67 2.16 -18.03
C ARG A 102 5.71 0.97 -18.01
N HIS A 103 4.90 0.84 -19.04
CA HIS A 103 4.13 -0.37 -19.30
C HIS A 103 5.03 -1.47 -19.86
N LEU A 104 4.79 -2.72 -19.46
CA LEU A 104 5.57 -3.88 -19.86
C LEU A 104 5.02 -4.55 -21.11
N PHE A 105 3.73 -4.40 -21.35
CA PHE A 105 2.98 -5.06 -22.41
C PHE A 105 2.17 -4.06 -23.23
N SER A 106 1.81 -4.46 -24.45
CA SER A 106 0.85 -3.77 -25.29
C SER A 106 -0.02 -4.77 -26.04
N ILE A 107 -1.22 -4.34 -26.42
CA ILE A 107 -2.14 -5.15 -27.23
C ILE A 107 -1.48 -5.46 -28.59
N PRO A 108 -1.54 -6.72 -29.07
CA PRO A 108 -0.98 -7.09 -30.38
C PRO A 108 -1.52 -6.23 -31.52
N ASN A 109 -0.64 -5.92 -32.48
CA ASN A 109 -0.93 -5.11 -33.67
C ASN A 109 -1.27 -3.63 -33.41
N HIS A 110 -0.95 -3.13 -32.25
CA HIS A 110 -1.22 -1.76 -31.88
C HIS A 110 -0.03 -0.84 -32.25
N ARG A 111 -0.31 0.40 -32.68
CA ARG A 111 0.73 1.37 -33.06
C ARG A 111 1.43 2.01 -31.86
N CYS A 112 0.83 1.92 -30.68
CA CYS A 112 1.35 2.50 -29.46
C CYS A 112 2.14 1.46 -28.65
N GLN A 113 3.28 1.07 -29.17
CA GLN A 113 4.23 0.25 -28.40
C GLN A 113 5.07 1.15 -27.50
N VAL A 114 5.10 0.81 -26.21
CA VAL A 114 5.82 1.56 -25.20
C VAL A 114 7.32 1.45 -25.39
N GLN A 115 7.99 2.59 -25.42
CA GLN A 115 9.44 2.68 -25.45
C GLN A 115 9.91 3.64 -24.37
N VAL A 116 10.94 3.25 -23.62
CA VAL A 116 11.62 4.18 -22.73
C VAL A 116 12.40 5.17 -23.60
N PRO A 117 12.14 6.48 -23.50
CA PRO A 117 12.88 7.49 -24.25
C PRO A 117 14.39 7.43 -23.98
N GLU A 118 15.21 7.65 -25.01
CA GLU A 118 16.68 7.55 -24.91
C GLU A 118 17.30 8.54 -23.91
N ASN A 119 16.63 9.66 -23.66
CA ASN A 119 17.06 10.66 -22.69
C ASN A 119 16.69 10.31 -21.23
N ALA A 120 15.99 9.21 -20.97
CA ALA A 120 15.70 8.78 -19.61
C ALA A 120 17.01 8.38 -18.91
N ASN A 121 17.33 9.06 -17.80
CA ASN A 121 18.51 8.79 -16.99
C ASN A 121 18.21 8.42 -15.54
N VAL A 122 16.92 8.39 -15.16
CA VAL A 122 16.43 7.86 -13.89
C VAL A 122 15.53 6.66 -14.17
N ILE A 123 15.85 5.53 -13.56
CA ILE A 123 15.04 4.31 -13.63
C ILE A 123 14.80 3.83 -12.21
N ALA A 124 13.54 3.74 -11.81
CA ALA A 124 13.12 3.28 -10.50
C ALA A 124 12.27 2.00 -10.60
N ARG A 125 12.27 1.23 -9.54
CA ARG A 125 11.41 0.05 -9.38
C ARG A 125 10.59 0.19 -8.12
N ARG A 126 9.31 -0.18 -8.17
CA ARG A 126 8.44 -0.17 -7.00
C ARG A 126 7.70 -1.49 -6.87
N MET A 127 7.78 -2.07 -5.69
CA MET A 127 6.99 -3.23 -5.31
C MET A 127 5.53 -2.84 -5.09
N PRO A 128 4.57 -3.72 -5.38
CA PRO A 128 3.20 -3.49 -4.93
C PRO A 128 3.15 -3.40 -3.40
N LEU A 129 2.28 -2.52 -2.90
CA LEU A 129 1.97 -2.44 -1.47
C LEU A 129 0.84 -3.42 -1.13
N PRO A 130 0.90 -4.12 0.01
CA PRO A 130 -0.25 -4.92 0.44
C PRO A 130 -1.42 -4.01 0.82
N LEU A 131 -2.63 -4.41 0.43
CA LEU A 131 -3.87 -3.65 0.59
C LEU A 131 -4.62 -4.00 1.89
N PHE A 132 -4.07 -4.93 2.68
CA PHE A 132 -4.69 -5.38 3.93
C PHE A 132 -4.90 -4.23 4.91
N GLY A 133 -6.15 -3.97 5.29
CA GLY A 133 -6.49 -2.94 6.26
C GLY A 133 -6.58 -1.51 5.70
N ASP A 134 -6.48 -1.31 4.40
CA ASP A 134 -6.48 0.01 3.77
C ASP A 134 -7.78 0.79 4.06
N GLY A 135 -8.92 0.13 4.26
CA GLY A 135 -10.15 0.81 4.70
C GLY A 135 -10.05 1.42 6.10
N LEU A 136 -9.25 0.85 7.00
CA LEU A 136 -8.96 1.45 8.30
C LEU A 136 -8.04 2.67 8.15
N ILE A 137 -7.09 2.63 7.21
CA ILE A 137 -6.21 3.77 6.87
C ILE A 137 -7.05 4.90 6.25
N GLU A 138 -7.95 4.59 5.31
CA GLU A 138 -8.86 5.58 4.71
C GLU A 138 -9.69 6.31 5.79
N ALA A 139 -10.08 5.61 6.84
CA ALA A 139 -10.89 6.15 7.93
C ALA A 139 -10.11 7.02 8.95
N ILE A 140 -8.78 7.10 8.89
CA ILE A 140 -7.98 8.04 9.69
C ILE A 140 -8.21 9.45 9.15
N SER A 141 -8.45 10.45 10.03
CA SER A 141 -8.65 11.82 9.58
C SER A 141 -7.37 12.49 9.09
N ASP A 142 -7.49 13.45 8.17
CA ASP A 142 -6.37 14.27 7.73
C ASP A 142 -5.72 15.00 8.92
N ASP A 143 -6.51 15.51 9.86
CA ASP A 143 -6.02 16.15 11.09
C ASP A 143 -5.14 15.21 11.93
N THR A 144 -5.46 13.91 11.97
CA THR A 144 -4.67 12.92 12.70
C THR A 144 -3.31 12.71 12.04
N ILE A 145 -3.26 12.68 10.71
CA ILE A 145 -2.00 12.56 9.95
C ILE A 145 -1.19 13.85 10.05
N GLU A 146 -1.84 15.01 9.92
CA GLU A 146 -1.18 16.31 10.03
C GLU A 146 -0.60 16.55 11.43
N ALA A 147 -1.28 16.10 12.47
CA ALA A 147 -0.79 16.22 13.85
C ALA A 147 0.49 15.41 14.14
N ALA A 148 0.81 14.41 13.31
CA ALA A 148 2.05 13.63 13.41
C ALA A 148 3.21 14.29 12.66
N ALA A 149 2.96 15.29 11.80
CA ALA A 149 3.96 15.92 10.96
C ALA A 149 4.79 16.97 11.71
N ASP A 150 6.09 17.01 11.44
CA ASP A 150 7.01 18.07 11.88
C ASP A 150 7.99 18.47 10.76
N PRO A 151 7.50 19.06 9.67
CA PRO A 151 8.32 19.34 8.49
C PRO A 151 9.49 20.30 8.73
N ASP A 152 9.45 21.05 9.83
CA ASP A 152 10.49 22.01 10.22
C ASP A 152 11.44 21.46 11.29
N ASP A 153 11.32 20.17 11.67
CA ASP A 153 12.08 19.53 12.77
C ASP A 153 12.13 20.42 14.04
N ARG A 154 10.95 20.87 14.50
CA ARG A 154 10.84 21.81 15.63
C ARG A 154 11.28 21.19 16.96
N ASN A 155 11.13 19.87 17.07
CA ASN A 155 11.55 19.13 18.25
C ASN A 155 13.06 18.84 18.25
N GLY A 156 13.77 19.02 17.12
CA GLY A 156 15.23 18.89 16.99
C GLY A 156 15.71 17.44 17.03
N ASP A 157 14.88 16.47 16.66
CA ASP A 157 15.25 15.06 16.68
C ASP A 157 15.88 14.57 15.35
N GLY A 158 15.87 15.41 14.32
CA GLY A 158 16.42 15.17 13.00
C GLY A 158 15.42 14.45 12.07
N ILE A 159 14.13 14.42 12.41
CA ILE A 159 13.06 13.81 11.63
C ILE A 159 12.08 14.90 11.22
N SER A 160 11.87 15.06 9.91
CA SER A 160 11.09 16.15 9.31
C SER A 160 9.90 15.65 8.47
N GLY A 161 9.24 14.60 8.93
CA GLY A 161 8.10 13.99 8.25
C GLY A 161 7.00 14.99 7.89
N ARG A 162 6.54 14.95 6.65
CA ARG A 162 5.53 15.89 6.15
C ARG A 162 4.35 15.21 5.46
N VAL A 163 3.20 15.87 5.48
CA VAL A 163 2.01 15.39 4.78
C VAL A 163 2.17 15.58 3.27
N GLY A 164 1.97 14.52 2.50
CA GLY A 164 1.80 14.60 1.06
C GLY A 164 0.38 15.04 0.72
N TRP A 165 0.13 16.36 0.61
CA TRP A 165 -1.18 16.88 0.26
C TRP A 165 -1.52 16.67 -1.20
N VAL A 166 -2.70 16.10 -1.47
CA VAL A 166 -3.21 15.82 -2.83
C VAL A 166 -4.64 16.32 -3.00
N ASN A 167 -5.06 16.53 -4.23
CA ASN A 167 -6.46 16.76 -4.55
C ASN A 167 -7.11 15.42 -4.90
N ASP A 168 -8.18 15.07 -4.19
CA ASP A 168 -8.92 13.85 -4.45
C ASP A 168 -9.55 13.88 -5.85
N LEU A 169 -9.53 12.75 -6.56
CA LEU A 169 -10.00 12.69 -7.94
C LEU A 169 -11.53 12.80 -8.05
N GLU A 170 -12.27 12.39 -7.02
CA GLU A 170 -13.72 12.38 -7.06
C GLU A 170 -14.32 13.76 -6.83
N ASP A 171 -13.85 14.48 -5.81
CA ASP A 171 -14.48 15.74 -5.37
C ASP A 171 -13.54 16.97 -5.45
N GLY A 172 -12.31 16.78 -5.86
CA GLY A 172 -11.28 17.82 -5.99
C GLY A 172 -10.80 18.42 -4.67
N ARG A 173 -11.23 17.90 -3.52
CA ARG A 173 -10.82 18.42 -2.21
C ARG A 173 -9.38 18.08 -1.91
N ARG A 174 -8.68 19.03 -1.31
CA ARG A 174 -7.34 18.81 -0.79
C ARG A 174 -7.40 17.92 0.45
N ARG A 175 -6.69 16.82 0.42
CA ARG A 175 -6.64 15.79 1.49
C ARG A 175 -5.21 15.31 1.73
N ALA A 176 -4.95 14.72 2.90
CA ALA A 176 -3.71 14.03 3.18
C ALA A 176 -3.62 12.73 2.36
N GLY A 177 -2.66 12.64 1.44
CA GLY A 177 -2.34 11.42 0.71
C GLY A 177 -1.83 10.36 1.67
N ARG A 178 -2.31 9.13 1.49
CA ARG A 178 -2.05 8.00 2.39
C ARG A 178 -1.88 6.66 1.67
N PHE A 179 -2.12 6.64 0.35
CA PHE A 179 -1.96 5.46 -0.50
C PHE A 179 -0.87 5.68 -1.55
N GLY A 180 -0.21 4.58 -1.96
CA GLY A 180 0.96 4.57 -2.81
C GLY A 180 2.26 4.92 -2.07
N TRP A 181 3.40 4.61 -2.66
CA TRP A 181 4.73 4.88 -2.08
C TRP A 181 5.05 6.37 -1.94
N LYS A 182 4.43 7.21 -2.75
CA LYS A 182 4.61 8.66 -2.79
C LYS A 182 3.40 9.45 -2.26
N SER A 183 2.51 8.82 -1.46
CA SER A 183 1.29 9.43 -0.92
C SER A 183 0.40 10.06 -2.01
N GLN A 184 0.33 9.46 -3.20
CA GLN A 184 -0.31 10.07 -4.35
C GLN A 184 -1.84 10.09 -4.29
N HIS A 185 -2.47 9.29 -3.42
CA HIS A 185 -3.92 9.23 -3.29
C HIS A 185 -4.37 9.31 -1.83
N ALA A 186 -5.53 9.94 -1.63
CA ALA A 186 -6.14 10.10 -0.30
C ALA A 186 -7.27 9.11 -0.04
N THR A 187 -7.94 8.60 -1.08
CA THR A 187 -9.07 7.69 -1.01
C THR A 187 -8.81 6.41 -1.80
N LEU A 188 -9.48 5.33 -1.39
CA LEU A 188 -9.39 4.04 -2.10
C LEU A 188 -10.05 4.11 -3.48
N LEU A 189 -11.05 4.97 -3.66
CA LEU A 189 -11.67 5.19 -4.95
C LEU A 189 -10.68 5.84 -5.94
N SER A 190 -10.00 6.93 -5.54
CA SER A 190 -8.97 7.57 -6.35
C SER A 190 -7.80 6.64 -6.63
N PHE A 191 -7.38 5.85 -5.64
CA PHE A 191 -6.29 4.89 -5.77
C PHE A 191 -6.65 3.76 -6.77
N GLY A 192 -7.86 3.17 -6.64
CA GLY A 192 -8.34 2.14 -7.55
C GLY A 192 -8.51 2.65 -8.98
N ALA A 193 -9.06 3.86 -9.15
CA ALA A 193 -9.23 4.49 -10.46
C ALA A 193 -7.89 4.75 -11.16
N ASP A 194 -6.89 5.22 -10.41
CA ASP A 194 -5.55 5.48 -10.95
C ASP A 194 -4.81 4.18 -11.30
N ALA A 195 -4.87 3.17 -10.43
CA ALA A 195 -4.27 1.87 -10.70
C ALA A 195 -4.92 1.16 -11.90
N TYR A 196 -6.24 1.24 -12.06
CA TYR A 196 -6.96 0.64 -13.18
C TYR A 196 -6.50 1.21 -14.51
N ARG A 197 -6.37 2.54 -14.60
CA ARG A 197 -5.83 3.20 -15.78
C ARG A 197 -4.33 2.92 -15.96
N ASN A 198 -3.53 3.04 -14.90
CA ASN A 198 -2.08 2.98 -15.00
C ASN A 198 -1.58 1.56 -15.24
N GLU A 199 -2.16 0.56 -14.55
CA GLU A 199 -1.65 -0.80 -14.61
C GLU A 199 -2.31 -1.63 -15.73
N MET A 200 -3.55 -1.31 -16.09
CA MET A 200 -4.31 -2.09 -17.04
C MET A 200 -4.68 -1.30 -18.31
N GLY A 201 -4.43 0.01 -18.35
CA GLY A 201 -4.79 0.88 -19.45
C GLY A 201 -6.31 1.01 -19.61
N ILE A 202 -7.09 0.73 -18.55
CA ILE A 202 -8.54 0.84 -18.60
C ILE A 202 -8.97 2.18 -18.01
N THR A 203 -9.48 3.05 -18.87
CA THR A 203 -9.98 4.38 -18.48
C THR A 203 -11.29 4.27 -17.69
N ASN A 204 -11.55 5.28 -16.88
CA ASN A 204 -12.73 5.34 -16.02
C ASN A 204 -13.31 6.77 -15.96
N GLU A 205 -14.47 6.95 -15.28
CA GLU A 205 -15.11 8.27 -15.17
C GLU A 205 -14.19 9.34 -14.55
N LEU A 206 -13.30 8.97 -13.60
CA LEU A 206 -12.40 9.91 -12.95
C LEU A 206 -11.17 10.22 -13.81
N LEU A 207 -10.72 9.26 -14.61
CA LEU A 207 -9.51 9.32 -15.43
C LEU A 207 -9.81 8.84 -16.86
N PRO A 208 -10.45 9.68 -17.69
CA PRO A 208 -10.98 9.28 -19.01
C PRO A 208 -9.93 9.20 -20.12
N ASN A 209 -8.69 9.61 -19.86
CA ASN A 209 -7.63 9.64 -20.86
C ASN A 209 -6.54 8.64 -20.51
N GLU A 210 -6.16 7.83 -21.49
CA GLU A 210 -5.01 6.95 -21.38
C GLU A 210 -3.70 7.69 -21.60
N PHE A 211 -2.64 7.09 -21.08
CA PHE A 211 -1.28 7.51 -21.37
C PHE A 211 -0.34 6.28 -21.42
N ALA A 212 0.80 6.45 -22.07
CA ALA A 212 1.89 5.49 -22.01
C ALA A 212 3.22 6.22 -22.16
N LEU A 213 4.21 5.81 -21.39
CA LEU A 213 5.54 6.41 -21.40
C LEU A 213 6.15 6.43 -22.81
N GLY A 214 6.67 7.59 -23.20
CA GLY A 214 7.30 7.80 -24.51
C GLY A 214 6.30 7.97 -25.66
N ILE A 215 5.01 8.06 -25.38
CA ILE A 215 3.98 8.25 -26.40
C ILE A 215 3.28 9.58 -26.15
N ALA A 216 3.37 10.47 -27.15
CA ALA A 216 2.68 11.76 -27.08
C ALA A 216 1.16 11.57 -26.99
N GLU A 217 0.49 12.44 -26.24
CA GLU A 217 -0.95 12.38 -25.99
C GLU A 217 -1.79 12.31 -27.27
N ALA A 218 -1.38 13.04 -28.33
CA ALA A 218 -2.09 13.00 -29.62
C ALA A 218 -2.06 11.60 -30.25
N THR A 219 -0.91 10.92 -30.21
CA THR A 219 -0.75 9.56 -30.71
C THR A 219 -1.51 8.58 -29.83
N MET A 220 -1.47 8.77 -28.51
CA MET A 220 -2.18 7.94 -27.56
C MET A 220 -3.69 7.94 -27.82
N ARG A 221 -4.28 9.10 -28.10
CA ARG A 221 -5.71 9.20 -28.48
C ARG A 221 -6.08 8.41 -29.72
N GLU A 222 -5.16 8.21 -30.68
CA GLU A 222 -5.41 7.38 -31.86
C GLU A 222 -5.41 5.89 -31.55
N CYS A 223 -4.70 5.50 -30.50
CA CYS A 223 -4.52 4.12 -30.06
C CYS A 223 -5.55 3.68 -29.02
N SER A 224 -6.05 4.62 -28.23
CA SER A 224 -6.95 4.33 -27.11
C SER A 224 -8.29 3.78 -27.58
N PRO A 225 -8.86 2.80 -26.89
CA PRO A 225 -10.23 2.37 -27.14
C PRO A 225 -11.18 3.58 -27.00
N LYS A 226 -12.16 3.68 -27.91
CA LYS A 226 -13.11 4.80 -27.88
C LYS A 226 -14.03 4.81 -26.66
N ARG A 227 -14.06 3.71 -25.92
CA ARG A 227 -14.88 3.51 -24.72
C ARG A 227 -14.27 2.41 -23.87
N SER A 228 -14.05 2.70 -22.57
CA SER A 228 -13.85 1.66 -21.58
C SER A 228 -15.17 0.93 -21.35
N MET A 229 -15.15 -0.39 -21.42
CA MET A 229 -16.35 -1.21 -21.18
C MET A 229 -16.52 -1.53 -19.70
N GLU A 230 -15.41 -1.59 -18.95
CA GLU A 230 -15.42 -2.03 -17.56
C GLU A 230 -15.90 -0.98 -16.55
N ASP A 231 -15.74 0.30 -16.83
CA ASP A 231 -16.26 1.36 -15.93
C ASP A 231 -17.72 1.73 -16.23
N VAL A 232 -18.49 0.83 -16.84
CA VAL A 232 -19.91 1.03 -17.03
C VAL A 232 -20.67 0.71 -15.75
N ARG A 233 -21.46 1.66 -15.27
CA ARG A 233 -22.30 1.46 -14.09
C ARG A 233 -23.21 0.24 -14.25
N ASP A 234 -23.08 -0.71 -13.33
CA ASP A 234 -24.01 -1.84 -13.23
C ASP A 234 -25.45 -1.32 -13.05
N ARG A 235 -26.38 -1.79 -13.87
CA ARG A 235 -27.76 -1.27 -13.88
C ARG A 235 -28.54 -1.57 -12.60
N ARG A 236 -28.16 -2.60 -11.87
CA ARG A 236 -28.83 -3.05 -10.63
C ARG A 236 -28.28 -2.31 -9.41
N THR A 237 -26.98 -2.17 -9.33
CA THR A 237 -26.30 -1.58 -8.14
C THR A 237 -25.95 -0.10 -8.33
N GLY A 238 -25.83 0.37 -9.57
CA GLY A 238 -25.34 1.70 -9.92
C GLY A 238 -23.83 1.87 -9.74
N MET A 239 -23.08 0.81 -9.40
CA MET A 239 -21.65 0.84 -9.13
C MET A 239 -20.85 0.74 -10.43
N ARG A 240 -19.71 1.40 -10.43
CA ARG A 240 -18.63 1.28 -11.43
C ARG A 240 -17.65 0.20 -11.00
N GLY A 241 -16.79 -0.29 -11.89
CA GLY A 241 -15.68 -1.18 -11.55
C GLY A 241 -14.78 -0.58 -10.46
N ILE A 242 -14.44 0.70 -10.57
CA ILE A 242 -13.64 1.39 -9.54
C ILE A 242 -14.31 1.45 -8.16
N ASP A 243 -15.64 1.51 -8.08
CA ASP A 243 -16.38 1.42 -6.82
C ASP A 243 -16.27 0.01 -6.20
N GLN A 244 -16.25 -1.03 -7.04
CA GLN A 244 -16.07 -2.42 -6.61
C GLN A 244 -14.68 -2.66 -6.03
N PHE A 245 -13.61 -2.16 -6.70
CA PHE A 245 -12.24 -2.24 -6.17
C PHE A 245 -12.12 -1.53 -4.82
N ALA A 246 -12.68 -0.31 -4.71
CA ALA A 246 -12.71 0.45 -3.46
C ALA A 246 -13.44 -0.32 -2.34
N ASN A 247 -14.54 -0.99 -2.64
CA ASN A 247 -15.28 -1.79 -1.67
C ASN A 247 -14.49 -3.02 -1.20
N PHE A 248 -13.82 -3.74 -2.10
CA PHE A 248 -12.95 -4.84 -1.72
C PHE A 248 -11.86 -4.35 -0.77
N MET A 249 -11.07 -3.35 -1.16
CA MET A 249 -9.98 -2.80 -0.34
C MET A 249 -10.47 -2.26 1.00
N ARG A 250 -11.63 -1.58 1.01
CA ARG A 250 -12.21 -0.98 2.22
C ARG A 250 -12.58 -2.01 3.28
N PHE A 251 -13.11 -3.15 2.86
CA PHE A 251 -13.54 -4.20 3.78
C PHE A 251 -12.52 -5.32 3.96
N LEU A 252 -11.36 -5.25 3.34
CA LEU A 252 -10.28 -6.20 3.52
C LEU A 252 -9.62 -6.02 4.90
N ALA A 253 -9.57 -7.08 5.69
CA ALA A 253 -9.00 -7.02 7.04
C ALA A 253 -7.48 -6.81 7.01
N PRO A 254 -6.92 -6.07 7.99
CA PRO A 254 -5.48 -6.06 8.20
C PRO A 254 -4.99 -7.45 8.63
N ILE A 255 -3.72 -7.74 8.38
CA ILE A 255 -3.09 -8.94 8.93
C ILE A 255 -3.00 -8.79 10.46
N GLU A 256 -3.62 -9.69 11.18
CA GLU A 256 -3.60 -9.68 12.63
C GLU A 256 -2.20 -10.02 13.15
N ARG A 257 -1.78 -9.32 14.20
CA ARG A 257 -0.50 -9.53 14.86
C ARG A 257 -0.43 -10.94 15.48
N ALA A 258 0.69 -11.63 15.29
CA ALA A 258 0.94 -12.89 15.96
C ALA A 258 1.13 -12.69 17.48
N PRO A 259 0.82 -13.69 18.32
CA PRO A 259 1.05 -13.61 19.76
C PRO A 259 2.52 -13.33 20.09
N LEU A 260 2.75 -12.40 21.02
CA LEU A 260 4.09 -12.05 21.48
C LEU A 260 4.66 -13.10 22.43
N ASN A 261 5.78 -13.67 22.07
CA ASN A 261 6.64 -14.38 23.03
C ASN A 261 7.46 -13.40 23.88
N ALA A 262 8.28 -13.91 24.81
CA ALA A 262 9.08 -13.09 25.70
C ALA A 262 10.10 -12.21 24.95
N GLU A 263 10.74 -12.74 23.91
CA GLU A 263 11.72 -12.02 23.08
C GLU A 263 11.05 -10.90 22.28
N ALA A 264 9.91 -11.18 21.64
CA ALA A 264 9.16 -10.18 20.88
C ALA A 264 8.67 -9.03 21.77
N LYS A 265 8.31 -9.28 23.05
CA LYS A 265 7.97 -8.22 24.01
C LYS A 265 9.16 -7.30 24.31
N GLN A 266 10.37 -7.89 24.48
CA GLN A 266 11.58 -7.10 24.64
C GLN A 266 11.90 -6.31 23.36
N GLY A 267 11.68 -6.92 22.20
CA GLY A 267 11.83 -6.28 20.90
C GLY A 267 10.89 -5.11 20.67
N GLU A 268 9.65 -5.17 21.17
CA GLU A 268 8.71 -4.05 21.15
C GLU A 268 9.23 -2.84 21.92
N SER A 269 9.78 -3.07 23.11
CA SER A 269 10.42 -1.99 23.88
C SER A 269 11.65 -1.43 23.18
N LEU A 270 12.47 -2.29 22.55
CA LEU A 270 13.63 -1.85 21.76
C LEU A 270 13.23 -1.01 20.55
N PHE A 271 12.12 -1.35 19.87
CA PHE A 271 11.60 -0.61 18.74
C PHE A 271 11.30 0.85 19.09
N GLU A 272 10.77 1.10 20.29
CA GLU A 272 10.57 2.45 20.81
C GLU A 272 11.90 3.08 21.26
N GLU A 273 12.73 2.35 22.04
CA GLU A 273 14.00 2.82 22.63
C GLU A 273 14.96 3.34 21.55
N ILE A 274 15.08 2.64 20.42
CA ILE A 274 16.04 2.98 19.37
C ILE A 274 15.48 3.98 18.32
N GLY A 275 14.21 4.42 18.47
CA GLY A 275 13.59 5.48 17.69
C GLY A 275 12.85 5.03 16.42
N CYS A 276 12.65 3.73 16.20
CA CYS A 276 11.87 3.26 15.03
C CYS A 276 10.41 3.74 15.09
N ALA A 277 9.85 3.84 16.31
CA ALA A 277 8.46 4.25 16.53
C ALA A 277 8.16 5.72 16.18
N THR A 278 9.17 6.54 15.91
CA THR A 278 8.98 7.94 15.53
C THR A 278 8.28 8.04 14.17
N CYS A 279 8.77 7.33 13.16
CA CYS A 279 8.11 7.21 11.84
C CYS A 279 7.12 6.05 11.80
N HIS A 280 7.52 4.90 12.32
CA HIS A 280 6.64 3.73 12.42
C HIS A 280 5.75 3.80 13.68
N THR A 281 4.95 4.88 13.76
CA THR A 281 4.01 5.15 14.86
C THR A 281 3.13 3.94 15.12
N PRO A 282 3.15 3.34 16.33
CA PRO A 282 2.50 2.06 16.58
C PRO A 282 0.99 2.06 16.34
N ARG A 283 0.33 3.18 16.62
CA ARG A 283 -1.14 3.28 16.53
C ARG A 283 -1.60 4.66 16.11
N MET A 284 -2.65 4.68 15.27
CA MET A 284 -3.48 5.85 15.01
C MET A 284 -4.94 5.54 15.35
N VAL A 285 -5.78 6.55 15.40
CA VAL A 285 -7.22 6.39 15.68
C VAL A 285 -8.00 6.89 14.46
N THR A 286 -8.95 6.09 13.99
CA THR A 286 -9.87 6.50 12.92
C THR A 286 -10.80 7.63 13.38
N ALA A 287 -11.29 8.41 12.45
CA ALA A 287 -12.27 9.46 12.72
C ALA A 287 -13.60 8.90 13.25
N SER A 288 -14.48 9.80 13.68
CA SER A 288 -15.87 9.44 13.90
C SER A 288 -16.52 9.02 12.60
N ASN A 289 -17.16 7.86 12.58
CA ASN A 289 -17.73 7.26 11.39
C ASN A 289 -19.13 6.69 11.68
N ALA A 290 -20.05 6.85 10.73
CA ALA A 290 -21.37 6.26 10.83
C ALA A 290 -21.36 4.73 10.79
N ASN A 291 -20.33 4.16 10.17
CA ASN A 291 -20.09 2.72 10.15
C ASN A 291 -19.31 2.29 11.39
N PRO A 292 -19.90 1.45 12.27
CA PRO A 292 -19.25 1.05 13.53
C PRO A 292 -17.91 0.33 13.35
N VAL A 293 -17.63 -0.30 12.19
CA VAL A 293 -16.36 -0.98 11.96
C VAL A 293 -15.20 -0.01 11.76
N PHE A 294 -15.51 1.25 11.43
CA PHE A 294 -14.53 2.32 11.24
C PHE A 294 -14.59 3.42 12.31
N ASP A 295 -15.62 3.43 13.18
CA ASP A 295 -15.83 4.52 14.17
C ASP A 295 -14.79 4.44 15.30
N ARG A 296 -13.93 5.44 15.40
CA ARG A 296 -12.92 5.62 16.47
C ARG A 296 -12.13 4.37 16.82
N LYS A 297 -11.71 3.62 15.82
CA LYS A 297 -10.90 2.41 15.99
C LYS A 297 -9.43 2.76 16.25
N ALA A 298 -8.82 2.11 17.23
CA ALA A 298 -7.38 2.10 17.36
C ALA A 298 -6.79 1.14 16.32
N VAL A 299 -5.99 1.69 15.41
CA VAL A 299 -5.40 0.99 14.27
C VAL A 299 -3.90 0.82 14.52
N ALA A 300 -3.45 -0.42 14.70
CA ALA A 300 -2.05 -0.74 14.97
C ALA A 300 -1.26 -0.91 13.64
N LEU A 301 -1.15 0.18 12.88
CA LEU A 301 -0.56 0.16 11.53
C LEU A 301 0.96 0.25 11.52
N TYR A 302 1.59 0.76 12.57
CA TYR A 302 3.04 1.01 12.64
C TYR A 302 3.53 1.89 11.47
N SER A 303 2.89 3.04 11.32
CA SER A 303 3.20 4.07 10.32
C SER A 303 2.57 5.40 10.76
N ASP A 304 3.24 6.50 10.44
CA ASP A 304 2.71 7.86 10.55
C ASP A 304 2.03 8.33 9.25
N LEU A 305 2.16 7.55 8.15
CA LEU A 305 1.67 7.86 6.81
C LEU A 305 2.30 9.09 6.16
N LEU A 306 3.40 9.60 6.73
CA LEU A 306 4.11 10.79 6.25
C LEU A 306 5.17 10.44 5.20
N LEU A 307 5.60 11.45 4.46
CA LEU A 307 6.74 11.41 3.55
C LEU A 307 8.03 11.72 4.31
N HIS A 308 9.05 10.91 4.10
CA HIS A 308 10.38 11.04 4.72
C HIS A 308 11.49 10.77 3.71
N ASP A 309 12.64 11.45 3.89
CA ASP A 309 13.89 11.06 3.26
C ASP A 309 14.66 10.10 4.18
N VAL A 310 14.54 8.83 3.91
CA VAL A 310 15.27 7.77 4.63
C VAL A 310 16.46 7.22 3.82
N GLY A 311 16.99 8.04 2.88
CA GLY A 311 18.16 7.71 2.06
C GLY A 311 17.92 6.59 1.04
N THR A 312 16.68 6.22 0.79
CA THR A 312 16.29 5.18 -0.18
C THR A 312 15.34 5.71 -1.24
N GLY A 313 15.32 7.02 -1.47
CA GLY A 313 14.52 7.63 -2.52
C GLY A 313 14.80 7.05 -3.90
N ASP A 314 13.79 7.03 -4.74
CA ASP A 314 13.85 6.37 -6.05
C ASP A 314 14.16 7.31 -7.23
N GLY A 315 14.36 8.60 -6.94
CA GLY A 315 14.69 9.61 -7.96
C GLY A 315 13.46 10.10 -8.75
N ILE A 316 12.26 9.66 -8.42
CA ILE A 316 11.02 10.04 -9.09
C ILE A 316 10.23 11.02 -8.22
N GLU A 317 9.91 12.20 -8.74
CA GLU A 317 8.92 13.09 -8.15
C GLU A 317 7.52 12.66 -8.58
N GLN A 318 6.59 12.57 -7.62
CA GLN A 318 5.21 12.19 -7.91
C GLN A 318 4.24 12.80 -6.91
N ALA A 319 3.15 13.39 -7.39
CA ALA A 319 2.19 14.13 -6.57
C ALA A 319 2.89 15.20 -5.72
N ALA A 320 2.80 15.13 -4.39
CA ALA A 320 3.49 16.04 -3.49
C ALA A 320 4.87 15.56 -3.04
N ALA A 321 5.27 14.32 -3.38
CA ALA A 321 6.53 13.75 -2.92
C ALA A 321 7.70 14.12 -3.84
N GLU A 322 8.80 14.53 -3.23
CA GLU A 322 10.07 14.79 -3.89
C GLU A 322 10.77 13.48 -4.28
N ALA A 323 11.83 13.59 -5.08
CA ALA A 323 12.58 12.46 -5.62
C ALA A 323 13.15 11.51 -4.54
N ASN A 324 13.59 12.06 -3.42
CA ASN A 324 14.18 11.32 -2.30
C ASN A 324 13.20 10.86 -1.22
N GLU A 325 11.94 11.30 -1.29
CA GLU A 325 10.95 10.98 -0.27
C GLU A 325 10.16 9.71 -0.58
N ILE A 326 9.87 8.95 0.46
CA ILE A 326 9.01 7.76 0.43
C ILE A 326 8.05 7.82 1.63
N ARG A 327 6.79 7.46 1.42
CA ARG A 327 5.82 7.35 2.50
C ARG A 327 6.17 6.18 3.42
N THR A 328 6.11 6.39 4.74
CA THR A 328 6.22 5.30 5.71
C THR A 328 5.11 4.26 5.46
N PRO A 329 5.45 3.03 5.03
CA PRO A 329 4.44 2.01 4.80
C PRO A 329 3.98 1.39 6.13
N PRO A 330 2.72 0.93 6.24
CA PRO A 330 2.28 0.10 7.37
C PRO A 330 3.13 -1.16 7.52
N LEU A 331 3.44 -1.54 8.78
CA LEU A 331 4.23 -2.75 9.05
C LEU A 331 3.37 -3.98 9.40
N TRP A 332 2.06 -3.87 9.53
CA TRP A 332 1.24 -5.06 9.69
C TRP A 332 1.42 -6.04 8.52
N GLY A 333 1.42 -7.33 8.81
CA GLY A 333 1.71 -8.36 7.81
C GLY A 333 3.17 -8.45 7.37
N LEU A 334 4.09 -7.72 8.03
CA LEU A 334 5.52 -7.70 7.69
C LEU A 334 6.13 -9.11 7.64
N ARG A 335 5.69 -10.04 8.51
CA ARG A 335 6.13 -11.44 8.52
C ARG A 335 5.80 -12.20 7.25
N LEU A 336 4.77 -11.77 6.51
CA LEU A 336 4.27 -12.43 5.30
C LEU A 336 4.76 -11.75 4.01
N ARG A 337 5.53 -10.65 4.12
CA ARG A 337 5.96 -9.83 3.01
C ARG A 337 7.44 -10.03 2.69
N ARG A 338 7.74 -10.50 1.49
CA ARG A 338 9.10 -10.57 0.91
C ARG A 338 8.98 -10.40 -0.60
N PRO A 339 9.89 -9.64 -1.24
CA PRO A 339 10.98 -8.86 -0.64
C PRO A 339 10.47 -7.60 0.09
N LEU A 340 11.40 -6.87 0.74
CA LEU A 340 11.13 -5.67 1.54
C LEU A 340 11.67 -4.41 0.86
N MET A 341 11.29 -3.23 1.37
CA MET A 341 11.52 -1.90 0.85
C MET A 341 10.68 -1.61 -0.41
N HIS A 342 10.60 -0.34 -0.81
CA HIS A 342 9.82 0.07 -1.97
C HIS A 342 10.32 -0.54 -3.28
N ASP A 343 11.63 -0.79 -3.37
CA ASP A 343 12.30 -1.33 -4.56
C ASP A 343 12.49 -2.87 -4.54
N GLY A 344 12.04 -3.55 -3.46
CA GLY A 344 12.25 -4.98 -3.26
C GLY A 344 13.71 -5.36 -3.02
N GLY A 345 14.58 -4.41 -2.76
CA GLY A 345 16.02 -4.60 -2.64
C GLY A 345 16.49 -5.34 -1.37
N SER A 346 15.58 -5.73 -0.49
CA SER A 346 15.93 -6.40 0.78
C SER A 346 15.18 -7.70 0.99
N GLN A 347 15.93 -8.78 1.22
CA GLN A 347 15.36 -10.10 1.48
C GLN A 347 15.17 -10.40 2.98
N THR A 348 15.85 -9.65 3.86
CA THR A 348 15.81 -9.82 5.30
C THR A 348 15.47 -8.50 6.01
N LEU A 349 14.90 -8.60 7.22
CA LEU A 349 14.64 -7.43 8.05
C LEU A 349 15.94 -6.72 8.44
N ASP A 350 17.00 -7.46 8.80
CA ASP A 350 18.30 -6.87 9.12
C ASP A 350 18.83 -6.03 7.95
N HIS A 351 18.75 -6.55 6.71
CA HIS A 351 19.18 -5.79 5.54
C HIS A 351 18.30 -4.57 5.29
N ALA A 352 16.97 -4.69 5.44
CA ALA A 352 16.07 -3.55 5.28
C ALA A 352 16.36 -2.45 6.30
N ILE A 353 16.57 -2.79 7.58
CA ILE A 353 16.91 -1.81 8.63
C ILE A 353 18.23 -1.11 8.32
N ARG A 354 19.27 -1.84 7.90
CA ARG A 354 20.58 -1.28 7.55
C ARG A 354 20.58 -0.36 6.32
N ARG A 355 19.57 -0.47 5.47
CA ARG A 355 19.41 0.43 4.32
C ARG A 355 18.79 1.79 4.68
N HIS A 356 18.23 1.92 5.87
CA HIS A 356 17.75 3.22 6.34
C HIS A 356 18.92 4.19 6.54
N ALA A 357 18.75 5.42 6.08
CA ALA A 357 19.72 6.52 6.20
C ALA A 357 18.94 7.86 6.34
N GLY A 358 19.54 8.98 6.02
CA GLY A 358 18.85 10.28 6.11
C GLY A 358 18.23 10.49 7.50
N GLU A 359 16.94 10.79 7.55
CA GLU A 359 16.20 10.99 8.81
C GLU A 359 16.27 9.76 9.76
N ALA A 360 16.42 8.55 9.22
CA ALA A 360 16.49 7.32 10.00
C ALA A 360 17.92 6.90 10.42
N GLU A 361 18.96 7.69 10.10
CA GLU A 361 20.36 7.35 10.36
C GLU A 361 20.62 7.05 11.85
N ARG A 362 20.03 7.84 12.76
CA ARG A 362 20.17 7.66 14.20
C ARG A 362 19.58 6.33 14.67
N SER A 363 18.39 5.98 14.19
CA SER A 363 17.73 4.73 14.55
C SER A 363 18.50 3.52 14.02
N LYS A 364 19.04 3.61 12.80
CA LYS A 364 19.95 2.59 12.23
C LYS A 364 21.21 2.44 13.07
N ALA A 365 21.88 3.53 13.42
CA ALA A 365 23.08 3.48 14.26
C ALA A 365 22.80 2.83 15.62
N ASN A 366 21.67 3.18 16.28
CA ASN A 366 21.22 2.54 17.50
C ASN A 366 21.01 1.02 17.30
N TYR A 367 20.37 0.60 16.21
CA TYR A 367 20.19 -0.81 15.87
C TYR A 367 21.53 -1.54 15.77
N GLU A 368 22.54 -0.92 15.15
CA GLU A 368 23.86 -1.52 14.96
C GLU A 368 24.60 -1.77 16.29
N THR A 369 24.28 -1.02 17.34
CA THR A 369 24.86 -1.20 18.68
C THR A 369 24.19 -2.27 19.53
N LEU A 370 23.04 -2.81 19.11
CA LEU A 370 22.24 -3.75 19.93
C LEU A 370 22.94 -5.09 20.21
N GLY A 371 23.92 -5.49 19.39
CA GLY A 371 24.54 -6.81 19.51
C GLY A 371 23.52 -7.94 19.38
N SER A 372 23.49 -8.89 20.32
CA SER A 372 22.52 -10.01 20.32
C SER A 372 21.07 -9.58 20.57
N ARG A 373 20.81 -8.39 21.12
CA ARG A 373 19.45 -7.87 21.30
C ARG A 373 18.73 -7.59 19.98
N ARG A 374 19.44 -7.58 18.83
CA ARG A 374 18.82 -7.50 17.50
C ARG A 374 17.81 -8.61 17.27
N ASP A 375 18.08 -9.82 17.76
CA ASP A 375 17.18 -10.96 17.60
C ASP A 375 15.81 -10.71 18.25
N TRP A 376 15.77 -9.98 19.35
CA TRP A 376 14.52 -9.59 20.01
C TRP A 376 13.71 -8.61 19.14
N LEU A 377 14.39 -7.60 18.56
CA LEU A 377 13.74 -6.66 17.64
C LEU A 377 13.19 -7.39 16.40
N ILE A 378 13.98 -8.28 15.82
CA ILE A 378 13.54 -9.10 14.69
C ILE A 378 12.34 -9.99 15.07
N ALA A 379 12.36 -10.61 16.28
CA ALA A 379 11.22 -11.39 16.78
C ALA A 379 9.95 -10.54 16.93
N PHE A 380 10.08 -9.29 17.38
CA PHE A 380 8.98 -8.33 17.42
C PHE A 380 8.44 -8.02 16.02
N LEU A 381 9.30 -7.60 15.09
CA LEU A 381 8.92 -7.27 13.72
C LEU A 381 8.29 -8.47 12.99
N MET A 382 8.75 -9.68 13.29
CA MET A 382 8.14 -10.94 12.78
C MET A 382 6.81 -11.27 13.48
N SER A 383 6.39 -10.54 14.50
CA SER A 383 5.04 -10.67 15.06
C SER A 383 4.01 -9.78 14.37
N LEU A 384 4.44 -8.79 13.59
CA LEU A 384 3.62 -7.84 12.84
C LEU A 384 3.17 -8.37 11.45
#